data_1825488eacc784ea80fd99b3d392932e
#
_entry.id   1825488eacc784ea80fd99b3d392932e
#
_cell.length_a   1.000
_cell.length_b   1.000
_cell.length_c   1.000
_cell.angle_alpha   90.00
_cell.angle_beta   90.00
_cell.angle_gamma   90.00
#
_symmetry.space_group_name_H-M   'P 1'
#
loop_
_entity.id
_entity.type
_entity.pdbx_description
1 polymer ?
#
loop_
_entity_poly.entity_id
_entity_poly.type
_entity_poly.pdbx_seq_one_letter_code
_entity_poly.pdbx_strand_id
1 'polypeptide(L)'
;LSKSINHSLENLQEFEIAKTVQESLLPQSSISNEVYEIEGRTHPMSKLGGDYFDFTLTPENEILLLMGDVAGHGVQAALMMAMAKSVFMLEQDEPEAHLNIMKNLNQTFYKLRKSSIKTMMTGQVVLLSNKSDSIITNAGHTSPIIINKNSIETINLASYPFGFTKNRKFKVTPFKLKENDIMVLYTDGIIESLNNSEEMLGNQDFAEILKASYSKDLNEFHNNIFRFYKKWATSQSDDLTFLLIKRKENA
;
A
#
# COMPACT_ATOMS: atom_id res chain seq x y z
N LEU A 1 -37.98 -10.06 18.51
CA LEU A 1 -37.45 -8.72 18.32
C LEU A 1 -36.25 -8.46 19.28
N SER A 2 -36.38 -8.64 20.60
CA SER A 2 -35.31 -8.37 21.57
C SER A 2 -34.04 -9.21 21.36
N LYS A 3 -34.14 -10.54 21.11
CA LYS A 3 -32.99 -11.42 20.86
C LYS A 3 -32.25 -11.06 19.56
N SER A 4 -32.98 -10.70 18.51
CA SER A 4 -32.37 -10.28 17.23
C SER A 4 -31.64 -8.96 17.35
N ILE A 5 -32.20 -8.01 18.11
CA ILE A 5 -31.54 -6.71 18.37
C ILE A 5 -30.28 -6.91 19.21
N ASN A 6 -30.31 -7.73 20.27
CA ASN A 6 -29.16 -8.00 21.09
C ASN A 6 -28.04 -8.66 20.29
N HIS A 7 -28.35 -9.66 19.47
CA HIS A 7 -27.35 -10.31 18.61
C HIS A 7 -26.74 -9.33 17.57
N SER A 8 -27.56 -8.41 17.04
CA SER A 8 -27.03 -7.36 16.13
C SER A 8 -26.12 -6.37 16.86
N LEU A 9 -26.41 -6.04 18.13
CA LEU A 9 -25.57 -5.18 18.94
C LEU A 9 -24.23 -5.86 19.32
N GLU A 10 -24.27 -7.14 19.68
CA GLU A 10 -23.05 -7.93 19.95
C GLU A 10 -22.16 -7.99 18.71
N ASN A 11 -22.69 -8.29 17.53
CA ASN A 11 -21.91 -8.30 16.28
C ASN A 11 -21.29 -6.93 15.98
N LEU A 12 -22.01 -5.83 16.21
CA LEU A 12 -21.48 -4.48 16.02
C LEU A 12 -20.30 -4.19 16.99
N GLN A 13 -20.40 -4.64 18.24
CA GLN A 13 -19.32 -4.48 19.20
C GLN A 13 -18.07 -5.29 18.82
N GLU A 14 -18.24 -6.53 18.37
CA GLU A 14 -17.11 -7.35 17.88
C GLU A 14 -16.41 -6.70 16.68
N PHE A 15 -17.18 -6.11 15.76
CA PHE A 15 -16.62 -5.36 14.63
C PHE A 15 -15.83 -4.12 15.06
N GLU A 16 -16.30 -3.36 16.05
CA GLU A 16 -15.59 -2.20 16.58
C GLU A 16 -14.29 -2.62 17.28
N ILE A 17 -14.29 -3.73 18.00
CA ILE A 17 -13.07 -4.29 18.60
C ILE A 17 -12.06 -4.68 17.50
N ALA A 18 -12.51 -5.42 16.47
CA ALA A 18 -11.65 -5.82 15.36
C ALA A 18 -11.04 -4.62 14.64
N LYS A 19 -11.82 -3.54 14.43
CA LYS A 19 -11.35 -2.27 13.88
C LYS A 19 -10.26 -1.64 14.74
N THR A 20 -10.49 -1.53 16.04
CA THR A 20 -9.52 -0.96 16.99
C THR A 20 -8.21 -1.74 16.97
N VAL A 21 -8.28 -3.08 16.92
CA VAL A 21 -7.10 -3.94 16.78
C VAL A 21 -6.39 -3.67 15.45
N GLN A 22 -7.11 -3.63 14.33
CA GLN A 22 -6.53 -3.35 13.02
C GLN A 22 -5.83 -2.00 12.99
N GLU A 23 -6.48 -0.95 13.47
CA GLU A 23 -5.90 0.41 13.54
C GLU A 23 -4.61 0.45 14.38
N SER A 24 -4.54 -0.35 15.45
CA SER A 24 -3.33 -0.45 16.29
C SER A 24 -2.16 -1.17 15.61
N LEU A 25 -2.41 -1.93 14.55
CA LEU A 25 -1.38 -2.62 13.77
C LEU A 25 -0.78 -1.73 12.68
N LEU A 26 -1.47 -0.67 12.27
CA LEU A 26 -0.98 0.25 11.25
C LEU A 26 0.16 1.11 11.80
N PRO A 27 1.15 1.49 10.96
CA PRO A 27 2.23 2.38 11.36
C PRO A 27 1.73 3.80 11.60
N GLN A 28 2.61 4.66 12.10
CA GLN A 28 2.38 6.10 12.02
C GLN A 28 2.21 6.53 10.55
N SER A 29 1.55 7.67 10.33
CA SER A 29 1.29 8.16 8.97
C SER A 29 2.54 8.65 8.23
N SER A 30 3.67 8.84 8.90
CA SER A 30 4.89 9.37 8.29
C SER A 30 6.16 8.82 8.94
N ILE A 31 7.23 8.77 8.13
CA ILE A 31 8.61 8.48 8.55
C ILE A 31 9.57 9.31 7.72
N SER A 32 10.73 9.66 8.27
CA SER A 32 11.78 10.33 7.51
C SER A 32 13.17 10.01 8.03
N ASN A 33 14.16 10.08 7.15
CA ASN A 33 15.59 10.13 7.47
C ASN A 33 16.25 11.36 6.81
N GLU A 34 17.57 11.40 6.70
CA GLU A 34 18.26 12.55 6.09
C GLU A 34 17.89 12.73 4.62
N VAL A 35 17.64 11.66 3.88
CA VAL A 35 17.47 11.65 2.42
C VAL A 35 15.99 11.65 2.00
N TYR A 36 15.15 10.93 2.72
CA TYR A 36 13.76 10.68 2.32
C TYR A 36 12.76 11.17 3.36
N GLU A 37 11.60 11.53 2.88
CA GLU A 37 10.39 11.83 3.64
C GLU A 37 9.24 11.04 3.04
N ILE A 38 8.47 10.35 3.88
CA ILE A 38 7.34 9.52 3.48
C ILE A 38 6.10 9.93 4.24
N GLU A 39 4.99 10.03 3.53
CA GLU A 39 3.65 10.17 4.11
C GLU A 39 2.72 9.12 3.50
N GLY A 40 2.03 8.37 4.38
CA GLY A 40 1.04 7.35 4.01
C GLY A 40 -0.33 7.65 4.56
N ARG A 41 -1.36 7.43 3.75
CA ARG A 41 -2.76 7.54 4.17
C ARG A 41 -3.61 6.46 3.54
N THR A 42 -4.54 5.96 4.34
CA THR A 42 -5.62 5.08 3.89
C THR A 42 -6.96 5.77 4.11
N HIS A 43 -7.80 5.70 3.11
CA HIS A 43 -9.22 6.09 3.16
C HIS A 43 -10.05 4.82 3.00
N PRO A 44 -10.42 4.14 4.08
CA PRO A 44 -11.09 2.85 4.01
C PRO A 44 -12.52 3.02 3.46
N MET A 45 -12.94 2.07 2.62
CA MET A 45 -14.33 1.97 2.14
C MET A 45 -15.26 1.47 3.24
N SER A 46 -14.78 0.57 4.06
CA SER A 46 -15.53 -0.08 5.13
C SER A 46 -14.85 0.08 6.49
N LYS A 47 -15.47 -0.45 7.55
CA LYS A 47 -14.89 -0.41 8.90
C LYS A 47 -13.59 -1.20 9.03
N LEU A 48 -13.41 -2.22 8.20
CA LEU A 48 -12.23 -3.09 8.14
C LEU A 48 -11.77 -3.19 6.70
N GLY A 49 -10.52 -2.80 6.43
CA GLY A 49 -9.90 -2.76 5.10
C GLY A 49 -8.96 -3.94 4.84
N GLY A 50 -8.68 -4.17 3.54
CA GLY A 50 -7.65 -5.10 3.06
C GLY A 50 -6.32 -4.43 2.78
N ASP A 51 -6.34 -3.13 2.55
CA ASP A 51 -5.16 -2.32 2.29
C ASP A 51 -4.22 -2.28 3.49
N TYR A 52 -2.93 -2.41 3.20
CA TYR A 52 -1.89 -2.41 4.21
C TYR A 52 -0.63 -1.70 3.70
N PHE A 53 -0.07 -0.84 4.53
CA PHE A 53 1.30 -0.39 4.38
C PHE A 53 2.03 -0.41 5.72
N ASP A 54 3.35 -0.51 5.64
CA ASP A 54 4.23 -0.42 6.80
C ASP A 54 5.59 0.12 6.38
N PHE A 55 6.33 0.69 7.32
CA PHE A 55 7.69 1.15 7.10
C PHE A 55 8.47 1.21 8.41
N THR A 56 9.78 1.06 8.28
CA THR A 56 10.73 1.15 9.39
C THR A 56 12.06 1.73 8.93
N LEU A 57 12.83 2.26 9.86
CA LEU A 57 14.26 2.55 9.64
C LEU A 57 15.07 1.29 9.89
N THR A 58 15.93 0.93 8.94
CA THR A 58 16.92 -0.13 9.14
C THR A 58 18.06 0.34 10.04
N PRO A 59 18.89 -0.57 10.56
CA PRO A 59 20.09 -0.19 11.31
C PRO A 59 21.06 0.73 10.54
N GLU A 60 21.05 0.67 9.21
CA GLU A 60 21.85 1.52 8.30
C GLU A 60 21.18 2.88 8.01
N ASN A 61 20.08 3.20 8.71
CA ASN A 61 19.28 4.41 8.51
C ASN A 61 18.66 4.52 7.10
N GLU A 62 18.45 3.39 6.43
CA GLU A 62 17.67 3.27 5.20
C GLU A 62 16.17 3.08 5.56
N ILE A 63 15.26 3.30 4.63
CA ILE A 63 13.84 3.07 4.89
C ILE A 63 13.38 1.82 4.14
N LEU A 64 12.96 0.81 4.90
CA LEU A 64 12.28 -0.37 4.38
C LEU A 64 10.78 -0.15 4.48
N LEU A 65 10.04 -0.37 3.39
CA LEU A 65 8.59 -0.28 3.38
C LEU A 65 7.94 -1.45 2.63
N LEU A 66 6.75 -1.79 3.07
CA LEU A 66 5.82 -2.73 2.41
C LEU A 66 4.51 -2.01 2.15
N MET A 67 3.97 -2.14 0.95
CA MET A 67 2.59 -1.79 0.61
C MET A 67 1.93 -2.99 -0.03
N GLY A 68 0.67 -3.24 0.29
CA GLY A 68 -0.07 -4.35 -0.29
C GLY A 68 -1.58 -4.21 -0.11
N ASP A 69 -2.29 -5.02 -0.85
CA ASP A 69 -3.74 -5.13 -0.80
C ASP A 69 -4.17 -6.58 -0.78
N VAL A 70 -5.08 -6.92 0.13
CA VAL A 70 -5.67 -8.24 0.29
C VAL A 70 -7.02 -8.27 -0.40
N ALA A 71 -7.19 -9.14 -1.38
CA ALA A 71 -8.43 -9.31 -2.12
C ALA A 71 -9.64 -9.52 -1.21
N GLY A 72 -10.65 -8.63 -1.33
CA GLY A 72 -11.86 -8.62 -0.55
C GLY A 72 -11.84 -7.62 0.62
N HIS A 73 -12.87 -7.62 1.44
CA HIS A 73 -13.05 -6.64 2.51
C HIS A 73 -13.55 -7.29 3.80
N GLY A 74 -13.57 -6.53 4.88
CA GLY A 74 -14.10 -6.97 6.17
C GLY A 74 -13.13 -7.84 6.97
N VAL A 75 -13.66 -8.64 7.90
CA VAL A 75 -12.86 -9.39 8.88
C VAL A 75 -11.83 -10.32 8.23
N GLN A 76 -12.19 -10.97 7.11
CA GLN A 76 -11.26 -11.88 6.43
C GLN A 76 -10.04 -11.13 5.91
N ALA A 77 -10.22 -10.02 5.21
CA ALA A 77 -9.12 -9.20 4.69
C ALA A 77 -8.27 -8.61 5.85
N ALA A 78 -8.91 -8.13 6.91
CA ALA A 78 -8.23 -7.62 8.09
C ALA A 78 -7.33 -8.66 8.79
N LEU A 79 -7.80 -9.91 8.91
CA LEU A 79 -6.98 -11.01 9.44
C LEU A 79 -5.78 -11.34 8.54
N MET A 80 -5.96 -11.30 7.23
CA MET A 80 -4.88 -11.52 6.27
C MET A 80 -3.85 -10.38 6.31
N MET A 81 -4.31 -9.13 6.45
CA MET A 81 -3.46 -7.97 6.67
C MET A 81 -2.63 -8.12 7.96
N ALA A 82 -3.24 -8.57 9.07
CA ALA A 82 -2.52 -8.83 10.32
C ALA A 82 -1.44 -9.91 10.17
N MET A 83 -1.65 -10.92 9.32
CA MET A 83 -0.62 -11.91 8.97
C MET A 83 0.53 -11.26 8.17
N ALA A 84 0.22 -10.36 7.23
CA ALA A 84 1.24 -9.62 6.50
C ALA A 84 2.07 -8.72 7.42
N LYS A 85 1.41 -8.01 8.36
CA LYS A 85 2.06 -7.24 9.43
C LYS A 85 3.01 -8.10 10.25
N SER A 86 2.58 -9.30 10.66
CA SER A 86 3.41 -10.21 11.45
C SER A 86 4.68 -10.63 10.68
N VAL A 87 4.56 -10.90 9.37
CA VAL A 87 5.73 -11.23 8.54
C VAL A 87 6.67 -10.02 8.44
N PHE A 88 6.14 -8.81 8.22
CA PHE A 88 6.96 -7.60 8.16
C PHE A 88 7.73 -7.39 9.46
N MET A 89 7.06 -7.45 10.62
CA MET A 89 7.67 -7.27 11.95
C MET A 89 8.78 -8.28 12.27
N LEU A 90 8.64 -9.52 11.80
CA LEU A 90 9.64 -10.56 12.05
C LEU A 90 10.88 -10.42 11.17
N GLU A 91 10.73 -9.87 9.98
CA GLU A 91 11.80 -9.85 8.97
C GLU A 91 12.46 -8.47 8.82
N GLN A 92 11.86 -7.40 9.34
CA GLN A 92 12.28 -6.02 9.06
C GLN A 92 13.71 -5.68 9.51
N ASP A 93 14.22 -6.35 10.54
CA ASP A 93 15.54 -6.13 11.11
C ASP A 93 16.57 -7.20 10.67
N GLU A 94 16.14 -8.16 9.83
CA GLU A 94 16.98 -9.24 9.35
C GLU A 94 17.77 -8.86 8.09
N PRO A 95 18.94 -9.47 7.86
CA PRO A 95 19.67 -9.31 6.61
C PRO A 95 18.79 -9.67 5.40
N GLU A 96 18.87 -8.89 4.32
CA GLU A 96 18.03 -9.06 3.13
C GLU A 96 16.52 -9.01 3.42
N ALA A 97 16.09 -8.24 4.43
CA ALA A 97 14.71 -8.10 4.87
C ALA A 97 13.71 -7.96 3.69
N HIS A 98 14.05 -7.14 2.69
CA HIS A 98 13.22 -6.92 1.49
C HIS A 98 12.89 -8.22 0.73
N LEU A 99 13.84 -9.16 0.60
CA LEU A 99 13.61 -10.46 -0.05
C LEU A 99 12.93 -11.46 0.88
N ASN A 100 13.29 -11.46 2.16
CA ASN A 100 12.72 -12.36 3.16
C ASN A 100 11.22 -12.07 3.35
N ILE A 101 10.82 -10.80 3.43
CA ILE A 101 9.42 -10.38 3.49
C ILE A 101 8.67 -10.91 2.26
N MET A 102 9.17 -10.68 1.05
CA MET A 102 8.54 -11.14 -0.19
C MET A 102 8.38 -12.67 -0.23
N LYS A 103 9.41 -13.40 0.16
CA LYS A 103 9.43 -14.86 0.20
C LYS A 103 8.45 -15.41 1.23
N ASN A 104 8.44 -14.85 2.43
CA ASN A 104 7.62 -15.33 3.54
C ASN A 104 6.15 -14.98 3.36
N LEU A 105 5.83 -13.79 2.83
CA LEU A 105 4.47 -13.46 2.37
C LEU A 105 4.00 -14.45 1.29
N ASN A 106 4.82 -14.70 0.27
CA ASN A 106 4.44 -15.66 -0.77
C ASN A 106 4.18 -17.06 -0.22
N GLN A 107 4.99 -17.55 0.70
CA GLN A 107 4.79 -18.86 1.32
C GLN A 107 3.52 -18.90 2.17
N THR A 108 3.26 -17.85 2.93
CA THR A 108 2.07 -17.71 3.79
C THR A 108 0.80 -17.77 2.94
N PHE A 109 0.68 -16.91 1.94
CA PHE A 109 -0.49 -16.87 1.06
C PHE A 109 -0.62 -18.13 0.19
N TYR A 110 0.48 -18.77 -0.21
CA TYR A 110 0.44 -20.05 -0.90
C TYR A 110 -0.14 -21.17 -0.04
N LYS A 111 0.22 -21.22 1.25
CA LYS A 111 -0.31 -22.21 2.20
C LYS A 111 -1.80 -21.97 2.49
N LEU A 112 -2.20 -20.72 2.67
CA LEU A 112 -3.60 -20.32 2.87
C LEU A 112 -4.47 -20.70 1.67
N ARG A 113 -4.03 -20.41 0.46
CA ARG A 113 -4.76 -20.76 -0.77
C ARG A 113 -4.96 -22.27 -0.96
N LYS A 114 -4.07 -23.10 -0.42
CA LYS A 114 -4.24 -24.57 -0.41
C LYS A 114 -5.25 -25.05 0.63
N SER A 115 -5.52 -24.25 1.65
CA SER A 115 -6.64 -24.46 2.55
C SER A 115 -7.93 -24.00 1.89
N SER A 116 -9.03 -23.99 2.61
CA SER A 116 -10.33 -23.53 2.11
C SER A 116 -10.42 -22.02 1.85
N ILE A 117 -9.39 -21.26 2.21
CA ILE A 117 -9.38 -19.80 2.12
C ILE A 117 -8.83 -19.38 0.75
N LYS A 118 -9.74 -18.99 -0.14
CA LYS A 118 -9.40 -18.47 -1.48
C LYS A 118 -9.15 -16.98 -1.41
N THR A 119 -8.03 -16.58 -0.82
CA THR A 119 -7.61 -15.18 -0.83
C THR A 119 -6.26 -15.01 -1.48
N MET A 120 -6.01 -13.84 -2.03
CA MET A 120 -4.73 -13.42 -2.60
C MET A 120 -4.38 -12.07 -2.02
N MET A 121 -3.10 -11.74 -2.05
CA MET A 121 -2.58 -10.43 -1.71
C MET A 121 -1.68 -9.96 -2.84
N THR A 122 -1.86 -8.75 -3.28
CA THR A 122 -0.86 -8.03 -4.05
C THR A 122 0.04 -7.25 -3.11
N GLY A 123 1.27 -6.94 -3.51
CA GLY A 123 2.11 -6.10 -2.68
C GLY A 123 3.47 -5.83 -3.29
N GLN A 124 4.16 -4.87 -2.72
CA GLN A 124 5.51 -4.47 -3.10
C GLN A 124 6.33 -4.05 -1.88
N VAL A 125 7.60 -4.42 -1.90
CA VAL A 125 8.58 -4.01 -0.90
C VAL A 125 9.56 -3.07 -1.54
N VAL A 126 9.83 -1.94 -0.90
CA VAL A 126 10.82 -0.95 -1.32
C VAL A 126 11.87 -0.79 -0.22
N LEU A 127 13.13 -0.77 -0.61
CA LEU A 127 14.24 -0.35 0.24
C LEU A 127 14.83 0.93 -0.34
N LEU A 128 14.67 2.03 0.39
CA LEU A 128 15.20 3.34 0.04
C LEU A 128 16.60 3.49 0.62
N SER A 129 17.59 3.39 -0.23
CA SER A 129 18.99 3.47 0.18
C SER A 129 19.51 4.91 0.15
N ASN A 130 20.30 5.24 1.15
CA ASN A 130 21.01 6.53 1.24
C ASN A 130 22.37 6.51 0.49
N LYS A 131 22.88 5.31 0.16
CA LYS A 131 24.25 5.11 -0.34
C LYS A 131 24.33 4.49 -1.73
N SER A 132 23.27 3.82 -2.16
CA SER A 132 23.22 3.07 -3.42
C SER A 132 21.91 3.36 -4.16
N ASP A 133 21.66 2.62 -5.25
CA ASP A 133 20.36 2.64 -5.86
C ASP A 133 19.32 2.05 -4.90
N SER A 134 18.18 2.71 -4.76
CA SER A 134 17.01 2.14 -4.09
C SER A 134 16.48 0.97 -4.91
N ILE A 135 15.82 0.03 -4.26
CA ILE A 135 15.29 -1.16 -4.92
C ILE A 135 13.80 -1.36 -4.61
N ILE A 136 13.12 -1.94 -5.58
CA ILE A 136 11.72 -2.34 -5.45
C ILE A 136 11.51 -3.76 -5.94
N THR A 137 10.68 -4.50 -5.22
CA THR A 137 10.28 -5.86 -5.54
C THR A 137 8.76 -5.95 -5.51
N ASN A 138 8.14 -6.44 -6.60
CA ASN A 138 6.68 -6.42 -6.78
C ASN A 138 6.07 -7.83 -6.84
N ALA A 139 4.90 -7.98 -6.24
CA ALA A 139 4.04 -9.16 -6.29
C ALA A 139 2.62 -8.79 -6.77
N GLY A 140 2.49 -8.40 -8.05
CA GLY A 140 1.20 -8.14 -8.69
C GLY A 140 0.50 -6.85 -8.25
N HIS A 141 1.19 -5.98 -7.53
CA HIS A 141 0.66 -4.69 -7.08
C HIS A 141 0.77 -3.63 -8.19
N THR A 142 0.08 -2.51 -8.03
CA THR A 142 0.10 -1.38 -8.98
C THR A 142 1.51 -0.89 -9.24
N SER A 143 1.75 -0.40 -10.46
CA SER A 143 3.07 0.12 -10.84
C SER A 143 3.31 1.49 -10.22
N PRO A 144 4.44 1.72 -9.52
CA PRO A 144 4.77 3.02 -8.94
C PRO A 144 4.89 4.12 -9.97
N ILE A 145 4.52 5.33 -9.59
CA ILE A 145 4.64 6.53 -10.43
C ILE A 145 5.66 7.47 -9.78
N ILE A 146 6.66 7.90 -10.53
CA ILE A 146 7.59 8.96 -10.11
C ILE A 146 7.13 10.27 -10.75
N ILE A 147 6.93 11.29 -9.93
CA ILE A 147 6.48 12.60 -10.38
C ILE A 147 7.34 13.73 -9.79
N ASN A 148 7.58 14.74 -10.58
CA ASN A 148 8.10 16.04 -10.16
C ASN A 148 7.37 17.16 -10.92
N LYS A 149 7.76 18.41 -10.71
CA LYS A 149 7.13 19.58 -11.37
C LYS A 149 7.07 19.45 -12.90
N ASN A 150 8.04 18.75 -13.53
CA ASN A 150 8.23 18.78 -14.98
C ASN A 150 7.94 17.44 -15.67
N SER A 151 7.89 16.33 -14.93
CA SER A 151 7.78 14.99 -15.50
C SER A 151 6.95 14.06 -14.64
N ILE A 152 6.39 13.05 -15.30
CA ILE A 152 5.76 11.89 -14.67
C ILE A 152 6.22 10.64 -15.41
N GLU A 153 6.58 9.62 -14.67
CA GLU A 153 7.10 8.35 -15.19
C GLU A 153 6.55 7.18 -14.38
N THR A 154 6.20 6.08 -15.03
CA THR A 154 5.75 4.86 -14.39
C THR A 154 6.84 3.80 -14.41
N ILE A 155 7.15 3.21 -13.25
CA ILE A 155 8.05 2.05 -13.16
C ILE A 155 7.25 0.79 -13.43
N ASN A 156 7.31 0.27 -14.66
CA ASN A 156 6.55 -0.93 -15.05
C ASN A 156 7.09 -2.20 -14.35
N LEU A 157 6.27 -2.78 -13.48
CA LEU A 157 6.62 -3.94 -12.64
C LEU A 157 5.56 -5.04 -12.78
N ALA A 158 5.46 -5.65 -13.97
CA ALA A 158 4.52 -6.76 -14.19
C ALA A 158 4.94 -7.98 -13.36
N SER A 159 3.99 -8.53 -12.60
CA SER A 159 4.24 -9.63 -11.67
C SER A 159 2.94 -10.32 -11.27
N TYR A 160 3.00 -11.50 -10.65
CA TYR A 160 1.83 -12.20 -10.10
C TYR A 160 1.66 -11.89 -8.60
N PRO A 161 0.44 -11.98 -8.05
CA PRO A 161 0.18 -11.82 -6.62
C PRO A 161 0.94 -12.83 -5.76
N PHE A 162 1.02 -12.57 -4.46
CA PHE A 162 1.52 -13.54 -3.48
C PHE A 162 0.68 -14.82 -3.48
N GLY A 163 1.32 -15.96 -3.26
CA GLY A 163 0.67 -17.27 -3.23
C GLY A 163 0.29 -17.84 -4.59
N PHE A 164 0.60 -17.17 -5.70
CA PHE A 164 0.31 -17.70 -7.04
C PHE A 164 1.09 -18.99 -7.33
N THR A 165 2.38 -19.06 -6.98
CA THR A 165 3.23 -20.24 -7.07
C THR A 165 4.00 -20.48 -5.78
N LYS A 166 4.32 -21.75 -5.46
CA LYS A 166 5.02 -22.12 -4.22
C LYS A 166 6.42 -21.54 -4.11
N ASN A 167 7.22 -21.78 -5.15
CA ASN A 167 8.63 -21.40 -5.18
C ASN A 167 8.81 -20.30 -6.24
N ARG A 168 8.86 -19.07 -5.78
CA ARG A 168 8.99 -17.91 -6.65
C ARG A 168 10.30 -17.20 -6.40
N LYS A 169 11.01 -16.87 -7.48
CA LYS A 169 12.08 -15.88 -7.46
C LYS A 169 11.47 -14.52 -7.74
N PHE A 170 11.70 -13.57 -6.88
CA PHE A 170 11.27 -12.20 -7.06
C PHE A 170 12.36 -11.40 -7.79
N LYS A 171 11.92 -10.60 -8.77
CA LYS A 171 12.82 -9.69 -9.49
C LYS A 171 12.99 -8.43 -8.65
N VAL A 172 14.21 -8.15 -8.27
CA VAL A 172 14.59 -6.87 -7.67
C VAL A 172 14.88 -5.88 -8.79
N THR A 173 14.24 -4.72 -8.75
CA THR A 173 14.40 -3.66 -9.75
C THR A 173 15.03 -2.45 -9.08
N PRO A 174 16.24 -2.03 -9.51
CA PRO A 174 16.85 -0.81 -9.00
C PRO A 174 16.17 0.43 -9.59
N PHE A 175 16.12 1.51 -8.81
CA PHE A 175 15.64 2.82 -9.24
C PHE A 175 16.36 3.94 -8.48
N LYS A 176 16.28 5.15 -9.01
CA LYS A 176 16.79 6.38 -8.36
C LYS A 176 15.73 7.46 -8.39
N LEU A 177 15.52 8.10 -7.24
CA LEU A 177 14.80 9.37 -7.17
C LEU A 177 15.82 10.51 -7.23
N LYS A 178 15.56 11.53 -8.04
CA LYS A 178 16.28 12.80 -8.03
C LYS A 178 15.73 13.67 -6.91
N GLU A 179 16.47 14.70 -6.54
CA GLU A 179 15.98 15.69 -5.58
C GLU A 179 14.60 16.23 -5.99
N ASN A 180 13.69 16.28 -5.03
CA ASN A 180 12.27 16.66 -5.21
C ASN A 180 11.43 15.73 -6.09
N ASP A 181 11.95 14.60 -6.55
CA ASP A 181 11.09 13.56 -7.09
C ASP A 181 10.22 12.98 -5.96
N ILE A 182 8.97 12.70 -6.29
CA ILE A 182 8.04 12.01 -5.41
C ILE A 182 7.64 10.71 -6.10
N MET A 183 7.90 9.57 -5.45
CA MET A 183 7.32 8.29 -5.87
C MET A 183 5.96 8.13 -5.19
N VAL A 184 4.96 7.79 -5.98
CA VAL A 184 3.60 7.50 -5.55
C VAL A 184 3.39 6.01 -5.64
N LEU A 185 3.20 5.35 -4.50
CA LEU A 185 2.66 3.99 -4.41
C LEU A 185 1.18 4.11 -4.07
N TYR A 186 0.35 3.25 -4.64
CA TYR A 186 -1.10 3.33 -4.46
C TYR A 186 -1.74 1.95 -4.68
N THR A 187 -2.91 1.74 -4.08
CA THR A 187 -3.75 0.56 -4.30
C THR A 187 -4.68 0.75 -5.49
N ASP A 188 -5.18 -0.32 -6.07
CA ASP A 188 -6.00 -0.30 -7.27
C ASP A 188 -7.38 0.33 -7.06
N GLY A 189 -7.87 0.40 -5.82
CA GLY A 189 -9.15 1.04 -5.50
C GLY A 189 -9.32 2.45 -6.08
N ILE A 190 -8.21 3.21 -6.28
CA ILE A 190 -8.32 4.53 -6.92
C ILE A 190 -8.56 4.43 -8.43
N ILE A 191 -7.80 3.58 -9.12
CA ILE A 191 -7.89 3.46 -10.59
C ILE A 191 -9.10 2.64 -11.05
N GLU A 192 -9.66 1.82 -10.17
CA GLU A 192 -10.87 1.03 -10.39
C GLU A 192 -12.17 1.77 -9.98
N SER A 193 -12.05 2.93 -9.36
CA SER A 193 -13.20 3.76 -9.00
C SER A 193 -13.98 4.22 -10.25
N LEU A 194 -15.31 4.36 -10.12
CA LEU A 194 -16.20 4.73 -11.19
C LEU A 194 -16.72 6.17 -11.04
N ASN A 195 -16.90 6.84 -12.16
CA ASN A 195 -17.58 8.14 -12.23
C ASN A 195 -19.10 7.98 -12.47
N ASN A 196 -19.82 9.10 -12.64
CA ASN A 196 -21.26 9.11 -12.91
C ASN A 196 -21.67 8.41 -14.22
N SER A 197 -20.73 8.22 -15.15
CA SER A 197 -20.95 7.54 -16.42
C SER A 197 -20.54 6.06 -16.39
N GLU A 198 -20.23 5.52 -15.19
CA GLU A 198 -19.72 4.15 -14.98
C GLU A 198 -18.36 3.90 -15.69
N GLU A 199 -17.57 4.94 -15.94
CA GLU A 199 -16.24 4.83 -16.49
C GLU A 199 -15.21 4.70 -15.36
N MET A 200 -14.26 3.75 -15.51
CA MET A 200 -13.14 3.60 -14.58
C MET A 200 -12.14 4.73 -14.75
N LEU A 201 -11.55 5.20 -13.64
CA LEU A 201 -10.50 6.22 -13.68
C LEU A 201 -9.31 5.77 -14.53
N GLY A 202 -8.82 4.56 -14.27
CA GLY A 202 -7.67 4.02 -14.98
C GLY A 202 -6.35 4.76 -14.70
N ASN A 203 -5.26 4.19 -15.22
CA ASN A 203 -3.92 4.72 -14.95
C ASN A 203 -3.64 6.07 -15.63
N GLN A 204 -4.23 6.31 -16.81
CA GLN A 204 -3.96 7.53 -17.59
C GLN A 204 -4.57 8.76 -16.90
N ASP A 205 -5.84 8.69 -16.53
CA ASP A 205 -6.53 9.80 -15.87
C ASP A 205 -5.98 10.02 -14.45
N PHE A 206 -5.58 8.94 -13.77
CA PHE A 206 -4.89 9.06 -12.49
C PHE A 206 -3.57 9.81 -12.63
N ALA A 207 -2.78 9.56 -13.66
CA ALA A 207 -1.56 10.31 -13.93
C ALA A 207 -1.83 11.82 -14.15
N GLU A 208 -2.92 12.17 -14.84
CA GLU A 208 -3.32 13.58 -15.00
C GLU A 208 -3.78 14.21 -13.66
N ILE A 209 -4.50 13.46 -12.82
CA ILE A 209 -4.82 13.90 -11.46
C ILE A 209 -3.56 14.17 -10.65
N LEU A 210 -2.56 13.29 -10.70
CA LEU A 210 -1.29 13.49 -10.00
C LEU A 210 -0.58 14.76 -10.46
N LYS A 211 -0.51 15.02 -11.77
CA LYS A 211 0.08 16.25 -12.31
C LYS A 211 -0.65 17.51 -11.82
N ALA A 212 -1.97 17.49 -11.89
CA ALA A 212 -2.80 18.63 -11.45
C ALA A 212 -2.75 18.86 -9.93
N SER A 213 -2.45 17.83 -9.17
CA SER A 213 -2.41 17.85 -7.70
C SER A 213 -1.02 18.18 -7.14
N TYR A 214 0.02 18.13 -7.96
CA TYR A 214 1.42 18.16 -7.52
C TYR A 214 1.71 19.32 -6.55
N SER A 215 2.31 18.98 -5.43
CA SER A 215 2.94 19.90 -4.47
C SER A 215 4.23 19.29 -3.94
N LYS A 216 5.21 20.12 -3.59
CA LYS A 216 6.43 19.67 -2.88
C LYS A 216 6.14 19.32 -1.41
N ASP A 217 5.08 19.84 -0.83
CA ASP A 217 4.57 19.45 0.48
C ASP A 217 3.71 18.19 0.34
N LEU A 218 4.11 17.10 1.00
CA LEU A 218 3.44 15.80 0.86
C LEU A 218 2.01 15.82 1.39
N ASN A 219 1.77 16.54 2.48
CA ASN A 219 0.43 16.68 3.05
C ASN A 219 -0.51 17.45 2.08
N GLU A 220 -0.03 18.56 1.52
CA GLU A 220 -0.77 19.30 0.51
C GLU A 220 -1.02 18.47 -0.74
N PHE A 221 0.00 17.74 -1.23
CA PHE A 221 -0.12 16.86 -2.39
C PHE A 221 -1.19 15.78 -2.15
N HIS A 222 -1.15 15.11 -1.00
CA HIS A 222 -2.15 14.12 -0.61
C HIS A 222 -3.57 14.69 -0.60
N ASN A 223 -3.75 15.84 0.05
CA ASN A 223 -5.05 16.53 0.13
C ASN A 223 -5.56 16.92 -1.25
N ASN A 224 -4.68 17.36 -2.16
CA ASN A 224 -5.03 17.71 -3.53
C ASN A 224 -5.47 16.48 -4.32
N ILE A 225 -4.73 15.36 -4.27
CA ILE A 225 -5.10 14.08 -4.91
C ILE A 225 -6.51 13.68 -4.47
N PHE A 226 -6.75 13.65 -3.15
CA PHE A 226 -8.04 13.23 -2.61
C PHE A 226 -9.18 14.17 -2.97
N ARG A 227 -8.93 15.49 -3.05
CA ARG A 227 -9.90 16.48 -3.50
C ARG A 227 -10.30 16.27 -4.96
N PHE A 228 -9.35 16.01 -5.86
CA PHE A 228 -9.63 15.70 -7.27
C PHE A 228 -10.38 14.37 -7.40
N TYR A 229 -9.93 13.34 -6.70
CA TYR A 229 -10.62 12.05 -6.65
C TYR A 229 -12.09 12.21 -6.25
N LYS A 230 -12.38 12.92 -5.16
CA LYS A 230 -13.76 13.16 -4.67
C LYS A 230 -14.65 13.91 -5.65
N LYS A 231 -14.08 14.72 -6.54
CA LYS A 231 -14.83 15.38 -7.61
C LYS A 231 -15.11 14.45 -8.79
N TRP A 232 -14.23 13.49 -9.01
CA TRP A 232 -14.31 12.58 -10.14
C TRP A 232 -15.15 11.32 -9.82
N ALA A 233 -14.90 10.68 -8.69
CA ALA A 233 -15.57 9.45 -8.27
C ALA A 233 -16.96 9.73 -7.69
N THR A 234 -17.94 8.95 -8.13
CA THR A 234 -19.32 8.97 -7.59
C THR A 234 -19.45 8.18 -6.31
N SER A 235 -18.74 7.05 -6.25
CA SER A 235 -18.74 6.14 -5.10
C SER A 235 -17.35 5.53 -4.95
N GLN A 236 -16.98 5.26 -3.71
CA GLN A 236 -15.79 4.48 -3.39
C GLN A 236 -16.18 3.01 -3.38
N SER A 237 -15.52 2.19 -4.20
CA SER A 237 -15.79 0.75 -4.35
C SER A 237 -14.80 -0.12 -3.58
N ASP A 238 -13.65 0.43 -3.19
CA ASP A 238 -12.60 -0.25 -2.44
C ASP A 238 -11.84 0.73 -1.53
N ASP A 239 -10.92 0.23 -0.71
CA ASP A 239 -10.02 1.05 0.07
C ASP A 239 -9.10 1.88 -0.84
N LEU A 240 -8.75 3.09 -0.41
CA LEU A 240 -7.83 3.96 -1.15
C LEU A 240 -6.61 4.24 -0.29
N THR A 241 -5.48 3.71 -0.69
CA THR A 241 -4.23 3.90 0.04
C THR A 241 -3.16 4.50 -0.86
N PHE A 242 -2.47 5.51 -0.33
CA PHE A 242 -1.35 6.17 -0.99
C PHE A 242 -0.17 6.25 -0.04
N LEU A 243 1.01 5.98 -0.57
CA LEU A 243 2.30 6.32 0.01
C LEU A 243 3.01 7.30 -0.91
N LEU A 244 3.33 8.47 -0.41
CA LEU A 244 4.12 9.50 -1.08
C LEU A 244 5.54 9.48 -0.51
N ILE A 245 6.52 9.19 -1.36
CA ILE A 245 7.93 9.04 -1.00
C ILE A 245 8.71 10.13 -1.72
N LYS A 246 9.18 11.13 -1.00
CA LYS A 246 9.93 12.25 -1.55
C LYS A 246 11.41 12.13 -1.23
N ARG A 247 12.27 12.34 -2.22
CA ARG A 247 13.67 12.63 -1.97
C ARG A 247 13.86 14.11 -1.65
N LYS A 248 14.46 14.41 -0.50
CA LYS A 248 14.71 15.76 -0.01
C LYS A 248 15.69 16.53 -0.89
N GLU A 249 15.64 17.85 -0.83
CA GLU A 249 16.69 18.71 -1.39
C GLU A 249 17.96 18.65 -0.54
N ASN A 250 19.13 18.69 -1.16
CA ASN A 250 20.45 18.69 -0.51
C ASN A 250 20.71 17.45 0.38
N ALA A 251 20.20 16.29 -0.04
CA ALA A 251 20.40 15.02 0.64
C ALA A 251 21.44 14.14 -0.10
#